data_a767f453da4a9d844147a37ba7f5174c
#
_entry.id   a767f453da4a9d844147a37ba7f5174c
#
_cell.length_a   1.000
_cell.length_b   1.000
_cell.length_c   1.000
_cell.angle_alpha   90.00
_cell.angle_beta   90.00
_cell.angle_gamma   90.00
#
_symmetry.space_group_name_H-M   'P 1'
#
loop_
_entity.id
_entity.type
_entity.pdbx_description
1 polymer ?
#
loop_
_entity_poly.entity_id
_entity_poly.type
_entity_poly.pdbx_seq_one_letter_code
_entity_poly.pdbx_strand_id
1 'polypeptide(L)'
;KRLFARMAEVFAGFLSYTDAQIGRILDFLEESGELDNTIIVVISDNGASGEGGPNGSVNETKFFNGYIDTAEEGLKFLDRLGGPQTYNHYPIGWAMAFNTPYKLFKRYASHEGGIADTAIISWPDGISAHGEVRDNYVNVCDITPTVYDLLDITPPATVRGIAQKPLDGVSFKVALENPTAPTGKETQFYTMLGTRGIWHKGWFANTVHAATPAGWSHFDADRWELFHIEADRSQCHDLAAEYPDKLEELKALRDEVKALKRQTATGQAGALAGGAVDGIVVARVDGLD
;
A
#
# COMPACT_ATOMS: atom_id res chain seq x y z
N LYS A 1 -23.77 -10.73 -15.05
CA LYS A 1 -23.88 -10.77 -13.57
C LYS A 1 -23.33 -12.08 -12.98
N ARG A 2 -23.78 -13.27 -13.43
CA ARG A 2 -23.37 -14.57 -12.85
C ARG A 2 -21.86 -14.77 -12.83
N LEU A 3 -21.16 -14.46 -13.93
CA LEU A 3 -19.69 -14.53 -14.02
C LEU A 3 -19.01 -13.64 -12.98
N PHE A 4 -19.41 -12.37 -12.91
CA PHE A 4 -18.80 -11.39 -12.00
C PHE A 4 -19.05 -11.73 -10.52
N ALA A 5 -20.22 -12.24 -10.20
CA ALA A 5 -20.50 -12.73 -8.85
C ALA A 5 -19.62 -13.93 -8.49
N ARG A 6 -19.41 -14.87 -9.43
CA ARG A 6 -18.53 -16.02 -9.19
C ARG A 6 -17.06 -15.58 -9.00
N MET A 7 -16.59 -14.61 -9.77
CA MET A 7 -15.24 -14.08 -9.58
C MET A 7 -15.05 -13.40 -8.23
N ALA A 8 -16.05 -12.65 -7.74
CA ALA A 8 -16.03 -12.07 -6.39
C ALA A 8 -16.06 -13.14 -5.29
N GLU A 9 -16.89 -14.19 -5.47
CA GLU A 9 -16.94 -15.34 -4.56
C GLU A 9 -15.59 -16.04 -4.46
N VAL A 10 -14.90 -16.26 -5.59
CA VAL A 10 -13.57 -16.86 -5.61
C VAL A 10 -12.56 -15.98 -4.85
N PHE A 11 -12.61 -14.67 -5.04
CA PHE A 11 -11.76 -13.74 -4.30
C PHE A 11 -12.04 -13.77 -2.80
N ALA A 12 -13.31 -13.74 -2.39
CA ALA A 12 -13.68 -13.86 -0.99
C ALA A 12 -13.21 -15.19 -0.37
N GLY A 13 -13.35 -16.30 -1.12
CA GLY A 13 -12.87 -17.61 -0.71
C GLY A 13 -11.33 -17.65 -0.56
N PHE A 14 -10.61 -16.96 -1.44
CA PHE A 14 -9.15 -16.82 -1.34
C PHE A 14 -8.74 -16.02 -0.09
N LEU A 15 -9.42 -14.91 0.19
CA LEU A 15 -9.17 -14.13 1.41
C LEU A 15 -9.42 -14.96 2.68
N SER A 16 -10.54 -15.69 2.75
CA SER A 16 -10.84 -16.56 3.88
C SER A 16 -9.80 -17.67 4.04
N TYR A 17 -9.31 -18.23 2.94
CA TYR A 17 -8.24 -19.21 2.97
C TYR A 17 -6.92 -18.61 3.47
N THR A 18 -6.57 -17.41 2.99
CA THR A 18 -5.35 -16.68 3.43
C THR A 18 -5.41 -16.39 4.93
N ASP A 19 -6.54 -15.88 5.41
CA ASP A 19 -6.77 -15.60 6.82
C ASP A 19 -6.59 -16.87 7.68
N ALA A 20 -7.16 -18.00 7.24
CA ALA A 20 -6.97 -19.27 7.93
C ALA A 20 -5.50 -19.75 7.94
N GLN A 21 -4.71 -19.46 6.90
CA GLN A 21 -3.27 -19.79 6.91
C GLN A 21 -2.48 -18.88 7.85
N ILE A 22 -2.85 -17.60 7.96
CA ILE A 22 -2.29 -16.68 8.96
C ILE A 22 -2.62 -17.22 10.37
N GLY A 23 -3.87 -17.62 10.62
CA GLY A 23 -4.28 -18.23 11.88
C GLY A 23 -3.39 -19.41 12.28
N ARG A 24 -3.05 -20.31 11.34
CA ARG A 24 -2.14 -21.45 11.62
C ARG A 24 -0.73 -21.02 12.04
N ILE A 25 -0.25 -19.88 11.57
CA ILE A 25 1.05 -19.34 12.00
C ILE A 25 0.93 -18.82 13.45
N LEU A 26 -0.18 -18.15 13.77
CA LEU A 26 -0.45 -17.66 15.12
C LEU A 26 -0.61 -18.84 16.10
N ASP A 27 -1.37 -19.88 15.73
CA ASP A 27 -1.54 -21.10 16.52
C ASP A 27 -0.17 -21.75 16.83
N PHE A 28 0.72 -21.84 15.83
CA PHE A 28 2.06 -22.36 16.02
C PHE A 28 2.89 -21.53 17.00
N LEU A 29 2.82 -20.20 16.93
CA LEU A 29 3.52 -19.31 17.86
C LEU A 29 2.97 -19.44 19.28
N GLU A 30 1.64 -19.60 19.42
CA GLU A 30 1.00 -19.84 20.71
C GLU A 30 1.41 -21.18 21.30
N GLU A 31 1.33 -22.28 20.53
CA GLU A 31 1.72 -23.64 20.94
C GLU A 31 3.21 -23.73 21.33
N SER A 32 4.07 -22.95 20.68
CA SER A 32 5.51 -22.88 21.00
C SER A 32 5.83 -21.96 22.19
N GLY A 33 4.85 -21.17 22.69
CA GLY A 33 5.05 -20.20 23.75
C GLY A 33 5.80 -18.95 23.33
N GLU A 34 5.83 -18.65 22.02
CA GLU A 34 6.58 -17.53 21.45
C GLU A 34 5.68 -16.34 21.06
N LEU A 35 4.34 -16.52 21.08
CA LEU A 35 3.40 -15.51 20.58
C LEU A 35 3.54 -14.18 21.31
N ASP A 36 3.62 -14.20 22.63
CA ASP A 36 3.65 -12.98 23.44
C ASP A 36 4.91 -12.16 23.20
N ASN A 37 6.05 -12.82 22.92
CA ASN A 37 7.34 -12.21 22.63
C ASN A 37 7.64 -12.08 21.13
N THR A 38 6.62 -12.02 20.29
CA THR A 38 6.78 -11.90 18.83
C THR A 38 6.09 -10.63 18.32
N ILE A 39 6.81 -9.78 17.58
CA ILE A 39 6.21 -8.66 16.84
C ILE A 39 5.62 -9.23 15.54
N ILE A 40 4.31 -9.07 15.38
CA ILE A 40 3.57 -9.49 14.19
C ILE A 40 3.09 -8.23 13.47
N VAL A 41 3.43 -8.11 12.19
CA VAL A 41 2.96 -7.04 11.32
C VAL A 41 2.25 -7.65 10.13
N VAL A 42 0.97 -7.34 9.97
CA VAL A 42 0.16 -7.74 8.80
C VAL A 42 -0.16 -6.51 7.98
N ILE A 43 0.24 -6.49 6.73
CA ILE A 43 0.02 -5.36 5.82
C ILE A 43 -0.44 -5.86 4.46
N SER A 44 -1.16 -5.01 3.73
CA SER A 44 -1.32 -5.12 2.28
C SER A 44 -0.35 -4.16 1.59
N ASP A 45 0.02 -4.43 0.35
CA ASP A 45 1.01 -3.64 -0.41
C ASP A 45 0.38 -2.55 -1.29
N ASN A 46 -0.89 -2.72 -1.62
CA ASN A 46 -1.68 -1.77 -2.41
C ASN A 46 -3.19 -2.05 -2.28
N GLY A 47 -3.99 -1.09 -2.69
CA GLY A 47 -5.43 -1.29 -2.81
C GLY A 47 -5.83 -2.39 -3.78
N ALA A 48 -7.11 -2.73 -3.81
CA ALA A 48 -7.66 -3.81 -4.65
C ALA A 48 -7.23 -3.68 -6.11
N SER A 49 -6.86 -4.79 -6.76
CA SER A 49 -6.34 -4.77 -8.13
C SER A 49 -7.45 -4.62 -9.17
N GLY A 50 -7.26 -3.70 -10.13
CA GLY A 50 -8.11 -3.54 -11.31
C GLY A 50 -7.61 -4.29 -12.55
N GLU A 51 -6.61 -5.16 -12.41
CA GLU A 51 -5.88 -5.80 -13.51
C GLU A 51 -6.67 -6.91 -14.22
N GLY A 52 -7.84 -7.28 -13.72
CA GLY A 52 -8.80 -8.12 -14.45
C GLY A 52 -9.49 -7.43 -15.63
N GLY A 53 -9.30 -6.12 -15.79
CA GLY A 53 -9.97 -5.34 -16.83
C GLY A 53 -11.50 -5.26 -16.64
N PRO A 54 -12.25 -4.88 -17.68
CA PRO A 54 -13.69 -4.62 -17.54
C PRO A 54 -14.53 -5.87 -17.25
N ASN A 55 -14.07 -7.05 -17.68
CA ASN A 55 -14.83 -8.30 -17.60
C ASN A 55 -14.25 -9.33 -16.61
N GLY A 56 -13.16 -9.00 -15.94
CA GLY A 56 -12.35 -9.98 -15.26
C GLY A 56 -11.51 -10.80 -16.23
N SER A 57 -10.69 -11.70 -15.73
CA SER A 57 -9.89 -12.59 -16.54
C SER A 57 -9.94 -14.01 -16.00
N VAL A 58 -9.94 -14.99 -16.90
CA VAL A 58 -9.78 -16.41 -16.56
C VAL A 58 -8.33 -16.72 -16.18
N ASN A 59 -7.39 -15.96 -16.76
CA ASN A 59 -5.97 -16.03 -16.45
C ASN A 59 -5.40 -14.62 -16.53
N GLU A 60 -4.93 -14.05 -15.42
CA GLU A 60 -4.46 -12.66 -15.37
C GLU A 60 -3.23 -12.40 -16.26
N THR A 61 -2.43 -13.43 -16.57
CA THR A 61 -1.31 -13.29 -17.52
C THR A 61 -1.78 -12.80 -18.89
N LYS A 62 -3.04 -13.06 -19.26
CA LYS A 62 -3.63 -12.54 -20.51
C LYS A 62 -3.68 -11.01 -20.52
N PHE A 63 -4.09 -10.41 -19.38
CA PHE A 63 -4.13 -8.95 -19.26
C PHE A 63 -2.76 -8.32 -19.51
N PHE A 64 -1.70 -8.85 -18.90
CA PHE A 64 -0.33 -8.35 -19.09
C PHE A 64 0.21 -8.56 -20.52
N ASN A 65 -0.39 -9.47 -21.27
CA ASN A 65 -0.07 -9.69 -22.69
C ASN A 65 -1.05 -8.96 -23.64
N GLY A 66 -1.87 -8.05 -23.13
CA GLY A 66 -2.78 -7.23 -23.92
C GLY A 66 -4.06 -7.93 -24.37
N TYR A 67 -4.37 -9.11 -23.84
CA TYR A 67 -5.60 -9.84 -24.15
C TYR A 67 -6.67 -9.54 -23.09
N ILE A 68 -7.82 -9.06 -23.54
CA ILE A 68 -8.99 -8.80 -22.68
C ILE A 68 -10.02 -9.90 -22.93
N ASP A 69 -10.35 -10.64 -21.88
CA ASP A 69 -11.39 -11.67 -21.94
C ASP A 69 -12.77 -11.02 -22.16
N THR A 70 -13.60 -11.64 -23.00
CA THR A 70 -15.03 -11.30 -23.08
C THR A 70 -15.81 -12.03 -21.99
N ALA A 71 -17.00 -11.51 -21.64
CA ALA A 71 -17.86 -12.17 -20.67
C ALA A 71 -18.31 -13.57 -21.12
N GLU A 72 -18.49 -13.76 -22.44
CA GLU A 72 -18.84 -15.04 -23.07
C GLU A 72 -17.71 -16.07 -22.91
N GLU A 73 -16.46 -15.66 -23.09
CA GLU A 73 -15.30 -16.51 -22.87
C GLU A 73 -15.18 -16.91 -21.41
N GLY A 74 -15.29 -15.94 -20.49
CA GLY A 74 -15.26 -16.18 -19.05
C GLY A 74 -16.34 -17.15 -18.58
N LEU A 75 -17.56 -17.08 -19.13
CA LEU A 75 -18.67 -17.98 -18.79
C LEU A 75 -18.37 -19.46 -19.11
N LYS A 76 -17.51 -19.77 -20.07
CA LYS A 76 -17.11 -21.14 -20.39
C LYS A 76 -16.29 -21.79 -19.28
N PHE A 77 -15.74 -20.97 -18.39
CA PHE A 77 -14.90 -21.41 -17.27
C PHE A 77 -15.60 -21.27 -15.90
N LEU A 78 -16.89 -20.91 -15.88
CA LEU A 78 -17.61 -20.54 -14.65
C LEU A 78 -17.40 -21.53 -13.51
N ASP A 79 -17.56 -22.83 -13.78
CA ASP A 79 -17.46 -23.89 -12.78
C ASP A 79 -16.00 -24.31 -12.46
N ARG A 80 -15.03 -23.71 -13.16
CA ARG A 80 -13.59 -23.97 -12.99
C ARG A 80 -12.86 -22.80 -12.35
N LEU A 81 -13.53 -21.64 -12.21
CA LEU A 81 -12.94 -20.46 -11.58
C LEU A 81 -12.58 -20.76 -10.11
N GLY A 82 -11.36 -20.40 -9.73
CA GLY A 82 -10.78 -20.70 -8.43
C GLY A 82 -10.15 -22.09 -8.32
N GLY A 83 -10.20 -22.89 -9.38
CA GLY A 83 -9.57 -24.22 -9.46
C GLY A 83 -8.20 -24.20 -10.14
N PRO A 84 -7.50 -25.34 -10.19
CA PRO A 84 -6.13 -25.44 -10.69
C PRO A 84 -5.96 -25.16 -12.19
N GLN A 85 -7.06 -25.04 -12.94
CA GLN A 85 -7.06 -24.77 -14.37
C GLN A 85 -7.21 -23.28 -14.69
N THR A 86 -7.35 -22.42 -13.68
CA THR A 86 -7.55 -20.99 -13.84
C THR A 86 -6.63 -20.22 -12.90
N TYR A 87 -6.21 -19.05 -13.34
CA TYR A 87 -5.54 -18.03 -12.53
C TYR A 87 -6.34 -16.75 -12.71
N ASN A 88 -7.56 -16.78 -12.19
CA ASN A 88 -8.57 -15.78 -12.52
C ASN A 88 -8.43 -14.52 -11.68
N HIS A 89 -8.86 -13.41 -12.29
CA HIS A 89 -8.96 -12.12 -11.65
C HIS A 89 -10.40 -11.57 -11.80
N TYR A 90 -10.90 -10.89 -10.78
CA TYR A 90 -12.20 -10.23 -10.82
C TYR A 90 -12.17 -8.98 -11.72
N PRO A 91 -13.34 -8.50 -12.24
CA PRO A 91 -13.39 -7.29 -13.03
C PRO A 91 -13.17 -6.02 -12.21
N ILE A 92 -12.66 -4.97 -12.86
CA ILE A 92 -12.32 -3.66 -12.29
C ILE A 92 -13.44 -3.04 -11.44
N GLY A 93 -14.71 -3.31 -11.76
CA GLY A 93 -15.83 -2.84 -10.95
C GLY A 93 -15.83 -3.39 -9.52
N TRP A 94 -15.30 -4.59 -9.31
CA TRP A 94 -15.10 -5.14 -7.98
C TRP A 94 -13.91 -4.49 -7.26
N ALA A 95 -12.84 -4.13 -7.98
CA ALA A 95 -11.74 -3.36 -7.37
C ALA A 95 -12.27 -2.05 -6.75
N MET A 96 -13.13 -1.33 -7.48
CA MET A 96 -13.79 -0.14 -6.94
C MET A 96 -14.66 -0.44 -5.73
N ALA A 97 -15.47 -1.51 -5.79
CA ALA A 97 -16.37 -1.88 -4.70
C ALA A 97 -15.63 -2.32 -3.44
N PHE A 98 -14.54 -3.06 -3.58
CA PHE A 98 -13.74 -3.56 -2.44
C PHE A 98 -12.94 -2.46 -1.76
N ASN A 99 -12.64 -1.36 -2.44
CA ASN A 99 -11.92 -0.22 -1.88
C ASN A 99 -12.83 0.84 -1.24
N THR A 100 -14.16 0.69 -1.29
CA THR A 100 -15.04 1.68 -0.68
C THR A 100 -14.77 1.86 0.81
N PRO A 101 -14.77 3.08 1.32
CA PRO A 101 -15.23 4.34 0.71
C PRO A 101 -14.17 5.08 -0.12
N TYR A 102 -12.99 4.54 -0.34
CA TYR A 102 -11.91 5.19 -1.07
C TYR A 102 -12.12 5.14 -2.57
N LYS A 103 -11.67 6.18 -3.28
CA LYS A 103 -11.71 6.23 -4.74
C LYS A 103 -10.54 5.47 -5.35
N LEU A 104 -10.80 4.92 -6.52
CA LEU A 104 -9.84 4.21 -7.34
C LEU A 104 -9.29 2.92 -6.66
N PHE A 105 -8.16 2.42 -7.09
CA PHE A 105 -7.64 1.10 -6.74
C PHE A 105 -6.15 1.02 -7.06
N LYS A 106 -5.51 -0.13 -6.89
CA LYS A 106 -4.09 -0.40 -7.23
C LYS A 106 -3.67 0.37 -8.48
N ARG A 107 -2.45 0.91 -8.50
CA ARG A 107 -1.79 1.72 -9.53
C ARG A 107 -2.09 3.22 -9.47
N TYR A 108 -3.06 3.65 -8.69
CA TYR A 108 -3.36 5.07 -8.53
C TYR A 108 -2.68 5.63 -7.28
N ALA A 109 -1.40 6.01 -7.42
CA ALA A 109 -0.63 6.66 -6.35
C ALA A 109 -1.20 8.04 -5.94
N SER A 110 -2.26 8.47 -6.60
CA SER A 110 -2.94 9.75 -6.39
C SER A 110 -4.14 9.65 -5.45
N HIS A 111 -4.61 8.45 -5.11
CA HIS A 111 -5.84 8.27 -4.35
C HIS A 111 -5.71 7.20 -3.28
N GLU A 112 -6.42 7.41 -2.18
CA GLU A 112 -6.43 6.50 -1.03
C GLU A 112 -6.75 5.05 -1.43
N GLY A 113 -7.65 4.82 -2.38
CA GLY A 113 -7.97 3.48 -2.86
C GLY A 113 -6.81 2.74 -3.55
N GLY A 114 -5.74 3.43 -3.87
CA GLY A 114 -4.52 2.81 -4.41
C GLY A 114 -3.36 2.72 -3.41
N ILE A 115 -3.41 3.47 -2.31
CA ILE A 115 -2.27 3.65 -1.39
C ILE A 115 -2.60 3.52 0.09
N ALA A 116 -3.88 3.60 0.49
CA ALA A 116 -4.29 3.43 1.88
C ALA A 116 -4.70 1.97 2.11
N ASP A 117 -3.86 1.26 2.82
CA ASP A 117 -4.00 -0.16 3.07
C ASP A 117 -4.11 -0.46 4.57
N THR A 118 -4.65 -1.64 4.88
CA THR A 118 -4.75 -2.10 6.26
C THR A 118 -3.35 -2.43 6.78
N ALA A 119 -3.04 -1.94 7.99
CA ALA A 119 -1.87 -2.34 8.75
C ALA A 119 -2.30 -2.78 10.15
N ILE A 120 -1.85 -3.96 10.58
CA ILE A 120 -2.08 -4.50 11.92
C ILE A 120 -0.73 -4.77 12.55
N ILE A 121 -0.53 -4.29 13.79
CA ILE A 121 0.68 -4.55 14.55
C ILE A 121 0.27 -5.17 15.89
N SER A 122 0.86 -6.29 16.23
CA SER A 122 0.63 -6.99 17.50
C SER A 122 1.97 -7.38 18.13
N TRP A 123 2.14 -7.08 19.39
CA TRP A 123 3.22 -7.55 20.23
C TRP A 123 2.73 -7.53 21.69
N PRO A 124 2.18 -8.64 22.18
CA PRO A 124 1.55 -8.69 23.51
C PRO A 124 2.44 -8.24 24.65
N ASP A 125 3.70 -8.64 24.68
CA ASP A 125 4.65 -8.26 25.73
C ASP A 125 5.17 -6.83 25.61
N GLY A 126 5.10 -6.21 24.45
CA GLY A 126 5.74 -4.91 24.21
C GLY A 126 4.79 -3.75 23.92
N ILE A 127 3.52 -4.01 23.57
CA ILE A 127 2.53 -2.97 23.25
C ILE A 127 1.34 -3.13 24.18
N SER A 128 1.06 -2.11 24.99
CA SER A 128 -0.04 -2.14 25.96
C SER A 128 -1.44 -1.98 25.37
N ALA A 129 -1.54 -1.45 24.14
CA ALA A 129 -2.80 -1.26 23.45
C ALA A 129 -3.31 -2.59 22.85
N HIS A 130 -4.58 -2.90 23.09
CA HIS A 130 -5.20 -4.15 22.60
C HIS A 130 -6.46 -3.86 21.80
N GLY A 131 -6.43 -4.23 20.49
CA GLY A 131 -7.59 -4.07 19.60
C GLY A 131 -7.99 -2.61 19.32
N GLU A 132 -7.08 -1.68 19.49
CA GLU A 132 -7.32 -0.27 19.27
C GLU A 132 -7.02 0.14 17.83
N VAL A 133 -7.83 1.06 17.30
CA VAL A 133 -7.59 1.69 15.99
C VAL A 133 -6.71 2.93 16.15
N ARG A 134 -5.78 3.12 15.22
CA ARG A 134 -4.93 4.31 15.10
C ARG A 134 -5.22 5.01 13.78
N ASP A 135 -5.49 6.31 13.85
CA ASP A 135 -5.73 7.18 12.68
C ASP A 135 -4.48 7.98 12.29
N ASN A 136 -3.36 7.71 12.96
CA ASN A 136 -2.09 8.37 12.65
C ASN A 136 -1.62 8.01 11.24
N TYR A 137 -1.17 9.02 10.49
CA TYR A 137 -0.58 8.77 9.19
C TYR A 137 0.77 8.06 9.33
N VAL A 138 0.89 6.90 8.69
CA VAL A 138 2.11 6.09 8.60
C VAL A 138 2.30 5.58 7.16
N ASN A 139 3.51 5.19 6.82
CA ASN A 139 3.84 4.61 5.53
C ASN A 139 4.62 3.31 5.71
N VAL A 140 4.58 2.41 4.75
CA VAL A 140 5.28 1.12 4.81
C VAL A 140 6.79 1.27 5.11
N CYS A 141 7.43 2.34 4.64
CA CYS A 141 8.85 2.59 4.95
C CYS A 141 9.11 2.92 6.43
N ASP A 142 8.06 3.23 7.21
CA ASP A 142 8.16 3.54 8.63
C ASP A 142 8.16 2.28 9.52
N ILE A 143 7.81 1.12 8.98
CA ILE A 143 7.77 -0.15 9.72
C ILE A 143 9.16 -0.54 10.21
N THR A 144 10.15 -0.57 9.34
CA THR A 144 11.51 -0.98 9.70
C THR A 144 12.12 -0.11 10.81
N PRO A 145 12.11 1.24 10.73
CA PRO A 145 12.62 2.06 11.84
C PRO A 145 11.79 1.89 13.11
N THR A 146 10.48 1.61 13.01
CA THR A 146 9.65 1.33 14.19
C THR A 146 10.06 0.02 14.87
N VAL A 147 10.32 -1.05 14.09
CA VAL A 147 10.81 -2.33 14.64
C VAL A 147 12.15 -2.13 15.34
N TYR A 148 13.10 -1.42 14.72
CA TYR A 148 14.36 -1.10 15.37
C TYR A 148 14.18 -0.34 16.69
N ASP A 149 13.30 0.64 16.72
CA ASP A 149 13.01 1.46 17.88
C ASP A 149 12.29 0.66 18.99
N LEU A 150 11.37 -0.24 18.62
CA LEU A 150 10.70 -1.14 19.56
C LEU A 150 11.69 -2.08 20.24
N LEU A 151 12.71 -2.54 19.51
CA LEU A 151 13.72 -3.49 19.98
C LEU A 151 14.98 -2.83 20.54
N ASP A 152 15.02 -1.50 20.64
CA ASP A 152 16.19 -0.73 21.07
C ASP A 152 17.47 -1.00 20.25
N ILE A 153 17.30 -1.34 18.96
CA ILE A 153 18.38 -1.66 18.02
C ILE A 153 18.80 -0.40 17.27
N THR A 154 20.07 -0.03 17.37
CA THR A 154 20.65 1.00 16.49
C THR A 154 21.00 0.38 15.15
N PRO A 155 20.43 0.88 14.02
CA PRO A 155 20.79 0.38 12.70
C PRO A 155 22.29 0.47 12.44
N PRO A 156 22.94 -0.58 11.89
CA PRO A 156 24.36 -0.56 11.66
C PRO A 156 24.73 0.44 10.54
N ALA A 157 25.76 1.25 10.77
CA ALA A 157 26.28 2.18 9.76
C ALA A 157 26.91 1.46 8.55
N THR A 158 27.37 0.22 8.75
CA THR A 158 27.96 -0.61 7.70
C THR A 158 27.52 -2.07 7.84
N VAL A 159 27.24 -2.73 6.71
CA VAL A 159 26.97 -4.18 6.67
C VAL A 159 27.97 -4.81 5.69
N ARG A 160 28.76 -5.79 6.16
CA ARG A 160 29.81 -6.47 5.38
C ARG A 160 30.77 -5.49 4.68
N GLY A 161 31.13 -4.39 5.37
CA GLY A 161 32.02 -3.36 4.85
C GLY A 161 31.38 -2.35 3.89
N ILE A 162 30.09 -2.45 3.63
CA ILE A 162 29.33 -1.54 2.76
C ILE A 162 28.56 -0.54 3.64
N ALA A 163 28.82 0.76 3.42
CA ALA A 163 28.09 1.83 4.10
C ALA A 163 26.58 1.75 3.79
N GLN A 164 25.77 1.79 4.83
CA GLN A 164 24.31 1.75 4.70
C GLN A 164 23.76 3.16 4.46
N LYS A 165 22.71 3.25 3.64
CA LYS A 165 21.94 4.49 3.52
C LYS A 165 21.08 4.68 4.77
N PRO A 166 20.84 5.92 5.20
CA PRO A 166 19.84 6.19 6.22
C PRO A 166 18.48 5.63 5.81
N LEU A 167 17.68 5.19 6.78
CA LEU A 167 16.31 4.77 6.54
C LEU A 167 15.48 5.99 6.12
N ASP A 168 14.65 5.84 5.09
CA ASP A 168 13.76 6.90 4.60
C ASP A 168 12.51 7.05 5.50
N GLY A 169 12.22 6.05 6.34
CA GLY A 169 11.08 6.03 7.24
C GLY A 169 11.35 6.68 8.59
N VAL A 170 10.28 6.95 9.31
CA VAL A 170 10.28 7.51 10.68
C VAL A 170 9.58 6.52 11.61
N SER A 171 10.16 6.25 12.79
CA SER A 171 9.49 5.41 13.80
C SER A 171 8.17 6.04 14.26
N PHE A 172 7.14 5.22 14.31
CA PHE A 172 5.83 5.59 14.89
C PHE A 172 5.55 4.86 16.21
N LYS A 173 6.57 4.34 16.90
CA LYS A 173 6.46 3.68 18.20
C LYS A 173 5.59 4.47 19.17
N VAL A 174 5.77 5.78 19.23
CA VAL A 174 4.99 6.68 20.11
C VAL A 174 3.48 6.61 19.85
N ALA A 175 3.06 6.41 18.60
CA ALA A 175 1.65 6.29 18.24
C ALA A 175 1.05 4.92 18.61
N LEU A 176 1.86 3.89 18.78
CA LEU A 176 1.41 2.60 19.30
C LEU A 176 1.01 2.70 20.78
N GLU A 177 1.69 3.52 21.54
CA GLU A 177 1.43 3.73 22.97
C GLU A 177 0.40 4.83 23.23
N ASN A 178 0.39 5.88 22.39
CA ASN A 178 -0.49 7.04 22.55
C ASN A 178 -1.16 7.40 21.22
N PRO A 179 -2.49 7.19 21.07
CA PRO A 179 -3.21 7.43 19.81
C PRO A 179 -3.19 8.89 19.33
N THR A 180 -2.92 9.84 20.21
CA THR A 180 -2.87 11.27 19.90
C THR A 180 -1.46 11.79 19.66
N ALA A 181 -0.43 10.96 19.86
CA ALA A 181 0.94 11.37 19.64
C ALA A 181 1.24 11.52 18.14
N PRO A 182 1.96 12.58 17.73
CA PRO A 182 2.39 12.71 16.34
C PRO A 182 3.45 11.64 16.02
N THR A 183 3.35 11.03 14.85
CA THR A 183 4.31 10.01 14.38
C THR A 183 5.67 10.59 13.98
N GLY A 184 5.80 11.91 13.90
CA GLY A 184 6.99 12.57 13.35
C GLY A 184 7.06 12.54 11.82
N LYS A 185 6.16 11.81 11.15
CA LYS A 185 6.02 11.80 9.70
C LYS A 185 5.30 13.07 9.26
N GLU A 186 5.97 13.92 8.51
CA GLU A 186 5.39 15.19 8.03
C GLU A 186 5.05 15.16 6.55
N THR A 187 5.79 14.41 5.76
CA THR A 187 5.66 14.42 4.30
C THR A 187 5.86 13.03 3.72
N GLN A 188 5.03 12.67 2.75
CA GLN A 188 5.19 11.46 1.96
C GLN A 188 4.85 11.71 0.49
N PHE A 189 5.75 11.33 -0.40
CA PHE A 189 5.57 11.40 -1.83
C PHE A 189 5.20 10.03 -2.40
N TYR A 190 4.22 10.01 -3.30
CA TYR A 190 3.75 8.83 -4.02
C TYR A 190 3.87 9.04 -5.53
N THR A 191 4.28 7.99 -6.24
CA THR A 191 4.27 8.00 -7.71
C THR A 191 4.18 6.58 -8.26
N MET A 192 3.30 6.37 -9.21
CA MET A 192 3.14 5.11 -9.93
C MET A 192 2.56 5.38 -11.32
N LEU A 193 3.24 4.91 -12.37
CA LEU A 193 2.75 5.01 -13.74
C LEU A 193 2.20 6.39 -14.11
N GLY A 194 2.89 7.46 -13.70
CA GLY A 194 2.51 8.84 -13.99
C GLY A 194 1.52 9.46 -13.01
N THR A 195 0.72 8.68 -12.28
CA THR A 195 -0.07 9.20 -11.16
C THR A 195 0.85 9.64 -10.04
N ARG A 196 0.53 10.75 -9.38
CA ARG A 196 1.40 11.35 -8.38
C ARG A 196 0.58 11.92 -7.25
N GLY A 197 1.14 11.85 -6.05
CA GLY A 197 0.57 12.48 -4.88
C GLY A 197 1.64 12.90 -3.90
N ILE A 198 1.36 13.94 -3.13
CA ILE A 198 2.16 14.34 -1.98
C ILE A 198 1.23 14.61 -0.81
N TRP A 199 1.45 13.86 0.26
CA TRP A 199 0.84 14.12 1.55
C TRP A 199 1.76 14.98 2.39
N HIS A 200 1.21 16.01 3.02
CA HIS A 200 1.91 16.86 3.96
C HIS A 200 0.95 17.34 5.05
N LYS A 201 1.18 16.86 6.30
CA LYS A 201 0.44 17.30 7.50
C LYS A 201 -1.09 17.31 7.29
N GLY A 202 -1.65 16.19 6.83
CA GLY A 202 -3.09 16.02 6.61
C GLY A 202 -3.60 16.49 5.25
N TRP A 203 -2.84 17.26 4.50
CA TRP A 203 -3.18 17.69 3.15
C TRP A 203 -2.59 16.77 2.09
N PHE A 204 -3.34 16.54 1.04
CA PHE A 204 -2.90 15.68 -0.07
C PHE A 204 -3.15 16.36 -1.41
N ALA A 205 -2.08 16.76 -2.09
CA ALA A 205 -2.15 17.24 -3.46
C ALA A 205 -1.82 16.09 -4.41
N ASN A 206 -2.68 15.86 -5.40
CA ASN A 206 -2.50 14.73 -6.31
C ASN A 206 -2.87 15.07 -7.76
N THR A 207 -2.47 14.20 -8.67
CA THR A 207 -2.90 14.23 -10.06
C THR A 207 -2.93 12.83 -10.66
N VAL A 208 -3.95 12.59 -11.47
CA VAL A 208 -4.05 11.40 -12.34
C VAL A 208 -3.49 11.79 -13.71
N HIS A 209 -2.36 11.19 -14.06
CA HIS A 209 -1.82 11.31 -15.41
C HIS A 209 -2.47 10.26 -16.32
N ALA A 210 -3.25 10.71 -17.29
CA ALA A 210 -3.86 9.81 -18.24
C ALA A 210 -2.77 9.19 -19.15
N ALA A 211 -2.63 7.87 -19.12
CA ALA A 211 -1.85 7.16 -20.12
C ALA A 211 -2.51 7.35 -21.49
N THR A 212 -1.88 8.10 -22.37
CA THR A 212 -2.34 8.29 -23.75
C THR A 212 -1.62 7.33 -24.69
N PRO A 213 -2.19 6.98 -25.85
CA PRO A 213 -1.49 6.22 -26.90
C PRO A 213 -0.19 6.89 -27.37
N ALA A 214 -0.03 8.20 -27.13
CA ALA A 214 1.16 8.99 -27.47
C ALA A 214 2.30 8.85 -26.44
N GLY A 215 2.13 8.05 -25.38
CA GLY A 215 3.17 7.80 -24.37
C GLY A 215 3.06 8.72 -23.13
N TRP A 216 4.14 8.73 -22.34
CA TRP A 216 4.27 9.43 -21.05
C TRP A 216 4.75 10.87 -21.23
N SER A 217 4.04 11.66 -22.00
CA SER A 217 4.33 13.07 -22.24
C SER A 217 3.23 13.96 -21.68
N HIS A 218 3.44 15.29 -21.67
CA HIS A 218 2.45 16.30 -21.30
C HIS A 218 2.11 16.37 -19.80
N PHE A 219 3.06 16.07 -18.93
CA PHE A 219 2.89 16.17 -17.46
C PHE A 219 2.53 17.59 -16.99
N ASP A 220 2.85 18.61 -17.77
CA ASP A 220 2.55 20.02 -17.44
C ASP A 220 1.06 20.34 -17.62
N ALA A 221 0.34 19.52 -18.39
CA ALA A 221 -1.10 19.64 -18.60
C ALA A 221 -1.95 18.90 -17.55
N ASP A 222 -1.31 18.19 -16.62
CA ASP A 222 -2.03 17.46 -15.60
C ASP A 222 -2.78 18.40 -14.65
N ARG A 223 -4.06 18.11 -14.46
CA ARG A 223 -4.87 18.79 -13.47
C ARG A 223 -4.51 18.27 -12.08
N TRP A 224 -4.19 19.17 -11.18
CA TRP A 224 -3.97 18.88 -9.77
C TRP A 224 -5.25 19.09 -8.97
N GLU A 225 -5.46 18.20 -8.00
CA GLU A 225 -6.53 18.25 -7.03
C GLU A 225 -5.92 18.36 -5.63
N LEU A 226 -6.67 18.91 -4.67
CA LEU A 226 -6.24 19.09 -3.29
C LEU A 226 -7.31 18.56 -2.34
N PHE A 227 -6.89 17.78 -1.36
CA PHE A 227 -7.77 17.18 -0.35
C PHE A 227 -7.20 17.36 1.06
N HIS A 228 -8.08 17.47 2.03
CA HIS A 228 -7.72 17.36 3.44
C HIS A 228 -8.10 15.95 3.92
N ILE A 229 -7.15 15.03 3.94
CA ILE A 229 -7.40 13.59 4.08
C ILE A 229 -8.04 13.23 5.42
N GLU A 230 -7.68 13.92 6.51
CA GLU A 230 -8.28 13.65 7.82
C GLU A 230 -9.79 13.97 7.84
N ALA A 231 -10.24 14.95 7.06
CA ALA A 231 -11.65 15.34 6.97
C ALA A 231 -12.38 14.62 5.82
N ASP A 232 -11.67 14.26 4.75
CA ASP A 232 -12.23 13.65 3.54
C ASP A 232 -11.32 12.54 3.00
N ARG A 233 -11.25 11.41 3.70
CA ARG A 233 -10.48 10.23 3.27
C ARG A 233 -10.97 9.65 1.95
N SER A 234 -12.22 9.89 1.59
CA SER A 234 -12.81 9.48 0.31
C SER A 234 -12.40 10.37 -0.86
N GLN A 235 -11.74 11.51 -0.59
CA GLN A 235 -11.31 12.48 -1.60
C GLN A 235 -12.48 12.94 -2.50
N CYS A 236 -13.64 13.22 -1.90
CA CYS A 236 -14.86 13.61 -2.60
C CYS A 236 -14.92 15.12 -2.92
N HIS A 237 -14.21 15.93 -2.13
CA HIS A 237 -14.27 17.39 -2.22
C HIS A 237 -12.91 17.97 -2.60
N ASP A 238 -12.73 18.26 -3.90
CA ASP A 238 -11.53 18.94 -4.41
C ASP A 238 -11.49 20.39 -3.92
N LEU A 239 -10.53 20.70 -3.07
CA LEU A 239 -10.30 22.00 -2.45
C LEU A 239 -9.30 22.88 -3.21
N ALA A 240 -8.82 22.46 -4.39
CA ALA A 240 -7.79 23.17 -5.13
C ALA A 240 -8.16 24.62 -5.48
N ALA A 241 -9.44 24.87 -5.80
CA ALA A 241 -9.92 26.21 -6.10
C ALA A 241 -10.13 27.06 -4.85
N GLU A 242 -10.40 26.45 -3.70
CA GLU A 242 -10.62 27.15 -2.43
C GLU A 242 -9.30 27.50 -1.74
N TYR A 243 -8.27 26.62 -1.86
CA TYR A 243 -6.95 26.78 -1.24
C TYR A 243 -5.82 26.72 -2.27
N PRO A 244 -5.78 27.64 -3.26
CA PRO A 244 -4.77 27.60 -4.34
C PRO A 244 -3.34 27.74 -3.82
N ASP A 245 -3.11 28.57 -2.79
CA ASP A 245 -1.78 28.75 -2.19
C ASP A 245 -1.28 27.45 -1.53
N LYS A 246 -2.18 26.69 -0.87
CA LYS A 246 -1.84 25.39 -0.29
C LYS A 246 -1.50 24.35 -1.38
N LEU A 247 -2.21 24.37 -2.49
CA LEU A 247 -1.89 23.49 -3.62
C LEU A 247 -0.49 23.81 -4.18
N GLU A 248 -0.16 25.07 -4.39
CA GLU A 248 1.16 25.46 -4.89
C GLU A 248 2.27 25.15 -3.88
N GLU A 249 2.04 25.33 -2.58
CA GLU A 249 2.95 24.90 -1.52
C GLU A 249 3.28 23.41 -1.64
N LEU A 250 2.28 22.53 -1.74
CA LEU A 250 2.48 21.10 -1.84
C LEU A 250 3.17 20.69 -3.16
N LYS A 251 2.85 21.36 -4.26
CA LYS A 251 3.52 21.13 -5.55
C LYS A 251 5.01 21.49 -5.48
N ALA A 252 5.35 22.62 -4.84
CA ALA A 252 6.74 23.02 -4.62
C ALA A 252 7.49 22.00 -3.73
N LEU A 253 6.88 21.59 -2.63
CA LEU A 253 7.43 20.57 -1.72
C LEU A 253 7.67 19.23 -2.43
N ARG A 254 6.76 18.82 -3.32
CA ARG A 254 6.95 17.62 -4.16
C ARG A 254 8.20 17.72 -5.02
N ASP A 255 8.42 18.87 -5.66
CA ASP A 255 9.56 19.06 -6.55
C ASP A 255 10.88 19.06 -5.76
N GLU A 256 10.89 19.62 -4.58
CA GLU A 256 12.01 19.57 -3.64
C GLU A 256 12.33 18.11 -3.22
N VAL A 257 11.36 17.35 -2.75
CA VAL A 257 11.52 15.92 -2.38
C VAL A 257 12.04 15.11 -3.57
N LYS A 258 11.52 15.36 -4.78
CA LYS A 258 11.97 14.70 -6.01
C LYS A 258 13.41 15.05 -6.36
N ALA A 259 13.82 16.31 -6.17
CA ALA A 259 15.19 16.75 -6.40
C ALA A 259 16.16 16.08 -5.44
N LEU A 260 15.84 16.01 -4.15
CA LEU A 260 16.62 15.31 -3.12
C LEU A 260 16.80 13.84 -3.43
N LYS A 261 15.71 13.13 -3.80
CA LYS A 261 15.78 11.71 -4.20
C LYS A 261 16.62 11.48 -5.45
N ARG A 262 16.63 12.39 -6.40
CA ARG A 262 17.53 12.29 -7.58
C ARG A 262 19.00 12.44 -7.22
N GLN A 263 19.36 13.34 -6.30
CA GLN A 263 20.72 13.52 -5.84
C GLN A 263 21.25 12.26 -5.14
N THR A 264 20.41 11.58 -4.37
CA THR A 264 20.79 10.31 -3.72
C THR A 264 20.85 9.13 -4.70
N ALA A 265 20.09 9.16 -5.81
CA ALA A 265 20.06 8.10 -6.82
C ALA A 265 21.23 8.16 -7.82
N THR A 266 21.81 9.33 -8.07
CA THR A 266 22.97 9.48 -8.99
C THR A 266 24.26 8.84 -8.49
N GLY A 267 24.29 8.37 -7.24
CA GLY A 267 25.40 7.56 -6.71
C GLY A 267 25.31 6.06 -6.97
N GLN A 268 24.17 5.53 -7.43
CA GLN A 268 24.00 4.11 -7.73
C GLN A 268 22.88 3.91 -8.76
N ALA A 269 23.21 3.78 -10.02
CA ALA A 269 22.38 3.14 -11.02
C ALA A 269 22.41 1.62 -10.76
N GLY A 270 21.41 1.09 -10.09
CA GLY A 270 21.28 -0.33 -9.81
C GLY A 270 19.91 -0.63 -9.24
N ALA A 271 19.03 -1.14 -10.11
CA ALA A 271 17.89 -2.00 -9.82
C ALA A 271 16.97 -1.59 -8.64
N LEU A 272 15.89 -0.88 -8.97
CA LEU A 272 14.63 -1.02 -8.25
C LEU A 272 13.58 -1.55 -9.22
N ALA A 273 13.63 -2.83 -9.48
CA ALA A 273 12.44 -3.59 -9.80
C ALA A 273 11.74 -3.80 -8.44
N GLY A 274 10.79 -2.93 -8.12
CA GLY A 274 9.89 -3.13 -7.00
C GLY A 274 8.96 -4.28 -7.35
N GLY A 275 9.28 -5.47 -6.89
CA GLY A 275 8.31 -6.55 -6.74
C GLY A 275 7.42 -6.18 -5.57
N ALA A 276 6.11 -6.20 -5.78
CA ALA A 276 5.14 -6.19 -4.71
C ALA A 276 5.45 -7.36 -3.76
N VAL A 277 5.53 -7.10 -2.49
CA VAL A 277 5.71 -8.12 -1.47
C VAL A 277 4.49 -8.05 -0.56
N ASP A 278 3.52 -8.90 -0.85
CA ASP A 278 2.53 -9.26 0.17
C ASP A 278 3.31 -10.01 1.26
N GLY A 279 3.47 -9.41 2.43
CA GLY A 279 4.36 -9.95 3.45
C GLY A 279 3.78 -9.87 4.85
N ILE A 280 3.82 -11.02 5.53
CA ILE A 280 3.82 -11.08 6.98
C ILE A 280 5.27 -10.98 7.41
N VAL A 281 5.62 -9.95 8.16
CA VAL A 281 6.92 -9.86 8.80
C VAL A 281 6.74 -10.39 10.23
N VAL A 282 7.37 -11.52 10.51
CA VAL A 282 7.45 -12.09 11.86
C VAL A 282 8.88 -11.88 12.37
N ALA A 283 9.04 -11.07 13.38
CA ALA A 283 10.31 -10.88 14.06
C ALA A 283 10.22 -11.45 15.48
N ARG A 284 11.02 -12.46 15.78
CA ARG A 284 11.17 -12.98 17.13
C ARG A 284 12.12 -12.09 17.93
N VAL A 285 11.73 -11.74 19.14
CA VAL A 285 12.54 -10.98 20.08
C VAL A 285 13.25 -11.98 21.01
N ASP A 286 14.43 -12.44 20.61
CA ASP A 286 15.31 -13.18 21.52
C ASP A 286 16.11 -12.18 22.38
N GLY A 287 16.24 -12.49 23.67
CA GLY A 287 16.99 -11.64 24.59
C GLY A 287 18.37 -11.31 24.04
N LEU A 288 18.66 -10.03 23.97
CA LEU A 288 20.00 -9.53 23.72
C LEU A 288 20.76 -9.64 25.03
N ASP A 289 21.52 -10.74 25.20
CA ASP A 289 22.57 -10.87 26.24
C ASP A 289 23.84 -10.11 25.77
#